data_ace13a485f6ed58c90771bd092feb810
#
_entry.id   ace13a485f6ed58c90771bd092feb810
#
_cell.length_a   1.000
_cell.length_b   1.000
_cell.length_c   1.000
_cell.angle_alpha   90.00
_cell.angle_beta   90.00
_cell.angle_gamma   90.00
#
_symmetry.space_group_name_H-M   'P 1'
#
loop_
_entity.id
_entity.type
_entity.pdbx_description
1 polymer ?
#
loop_
_entity_poly.entity_id
_entity_poly.type
_entity_poly.pdbx_seq_one_letter_code
_entity_poly.pdbx_strand_id
1 'polypeptide(L)'
;MMPTNEDIINYTIKPHGGELINRVVEGKEREALIEKANAFKSLTLNPWSISDLELIAIGGFSPLTGFMGEADYKKVVEDTHLENGLVWSIPITLPVTETQANEFNIGDDIALYGGDGVLYGT
;
A
#
# COMPACT_ATOMS: atom_id res chain seq x y z
N MET A 1 7.95 -9.62 -35.59
CA MET A 1 7.50 -10.81 -34.85
C MET A 1 7.19 -10.43 -33.41
N MET A 2 6.02 -10.80 -32.95
CA MET A 2 5.63 -10.51 -31.56
C MET A 2 6.35 -11.48 -30.59
N PRO A 3 6.90 -11.00 -29.46
CA PRO A 3 7.50 -11.90 -28.48
C PRO A 3 6.44 -12.84 -27.90
N THR A 4 6.85 -14.08 -27.58
CA THR A 4 5.99 -15.04 -26.88
C THR A 4 5.90 -14.69 -25.38
N ASN A 5 4.95 -15.30 -24.65
CA ASN A 5 4.86 -15.12 -23.21
C ASN A 5 6.16 -15.57 -22.50
N GLU A 6 6.83 -16.61 -23.01
CA GLU A 6 8.12 -17.06 -22.49
C GLU A 6 9.22 -16.01 -22.70
N ASP A 7 9.25 -15.38 -23.87
CA ASP A 7 10.21 -14.30 -24.17
C ASP A 7 9.99 -13.10 -23.23
N ILE A 8 8.75 -12.72 -22.97
CA ILE A 8 8.42 -11.64 -22.03
C ILE A 8 8.89 -11.98 -20.62
N ILE A 9 8.64 -13.20 -20.15
CA ILE A 9 9.06 -13.65 -18.82
C ILE A 9 10.58 -13.63 -18.68
N ASN A 10 11.32 -14.06 -19.72
CA ASN A 10 12.78 -14.10 -19.70
C ASN A 10 13.43 -12.70 -19.65
N TYR A 11 12.75 -11.67 -20.14
CA TYR A 11 13.24 -10.28 -20.14
C TYR A 11 12.69 -9.43 -18.99
N THR A 12 11.73 -9.94 -18.22
CA THR A 12 11.17 -9.23 -17.09
C THR A 12 12.03 -9.42 -15.85
N ILE A 13 12.37 -8.33 -15.18
CA ILE A 13 13.09 -8.37 -13.90
C ILE A 13 12.16 -8.97 -12.84
N LYS A 14 12.70 -9.86 -12.01
CA LYS A 14 11.96 -10.44 -10.90
C LYS A 14 11.56 -9.35 -9.91
N PRO A 15 10.32 -9.40 -9.35
CA PRO A 15 9.92 -8.47 -8.32
C PRO A 15 10.86 -8.48 -7.12
N HIS A 16 11.10 -7.32 -6.53
CA HIS A 16 11.85 -7.23 -5.29
C HIS A 16 11.15 -8.05 -4.19
N GLY A 17 11.90 -8.90 -3.51
CA GLY A 17 11.34 -9.85 -2.54
C GLY A 17 10.77 -11.14 -3.15
N GLY A 18 10.77 -11.28 -4.47
CA GLY A 18 10.42 -12.52 -5.19
C GLY A 18 8.98 -12.65 -5.65
N GLU A 19 8.08 -11.81 -5.17
CA GLU A 19 6.65 -11.87 -5.49
C GLU A 19 6.09 -10.48 -5.79
N LEU A 20 5.33 -10.36 -6.88
CA LEU A 20 4.60 -9.13 -7.19
C LEU A 20 3.33 -9.08 -6.36
N ILE A 21 3.23 -8.09 -5.50
CA ILE A 21 2.04 -7.86 -4.68
C ILE A 21 0.92 -7.26 -5.53
N ASN A 22 -0.29 -7.76 -5.35
CA ASN A 22 -1.50 -7.19 -5.95
C ASN A 22 -2.56 -7.01 -4.86
N ARG A 23 -2.89 -5.75 -4.56
CA ARG A 23 -3.90 -5.37 -3.57
C ARG A 23 -5.15 -4.77 -4.22
N VAL A 24 -5.22 -4.77 -5.54
CA VAL A 24 -6.41 -4.30 -6.27
C VAL A 24 -7.55 -5.30 -6.11
N VAL A 25 -8.70 -4.80 -5.71
CA VAL A 25 -9.93 -5.61 -5.59
C VAL A 25 -10.91 -5.23 -6.70
N GLU A 26 -11.64 -6.21 -7.18
CA GLU A 26 -12.57 -6.05 -8.29
C GLU A 26 -13.90 -6.77 -8.04
N GLY A 27 -14.91 -6.43 -8.83
CA GLY A 27 -16.19 -7.11 -8.83
C GLY A 27 -16.91 -7.07 -7.49
N LYS A 28 -17.45 -8.21 -7.08
CA LYS A 28 -18.23 -8.34 -5.83
C LYS A 28 -17.43 -8.08 -4.56
N GLU A 29 -16.14 -8.41 -4.57
CA GLU A 29 -15.25 -8.12 -3.45
C GLU A 29 -15.09 -6.60 -3.27
N ARG A 30 -14.91 -5.88 -4.37
CA ARG A 30 -14.85 -4.42 -4.36
C ARG A 30 -16.13 -3.80 -3.82
N GLU A 31 -17.29 -4.25 -4.29
CA GLU A 31 -18.61 -3.79 -3.83
C GLU A 31 -18.79 -4.03 -2.32
N ALA A 32 -18.43 -5.22 -1.84
CA ALA A 32 -18.51 -5.57 -0.43
C ALA A 32 -17.60 -4.70 0.45
N LEU A 33 -16.40 -4.40 -0.02
CA LEU A 33 -15.47 -3.52 0.71
C LEU A 33 -15.96 -2.07 0.73
N ILE A 34 -16.52 -1.55 -0.35
CA ILE A 34 -17.12 -0.21 -0.39
C ILE A 34 -18.24 -0.10 0.64
N GLU A 35 -19.10 -1.10 0.71
CA GLU A 35 -20.19 -1.15 1.69
C GLU A 35 -19.67 -1.16 3.13
N LYS A 36 -18.68 -2.01 3.42
CA LYS A 36 -18.02 -2.06 4.73
C LYS A 36 -17.33 -0.75 5.10
N ALA A 37 -16.68 -0.11 4.14
CA ALA A 37 -15.96 1.14 4.35
C ALA A 37 -16.85 2.28 4.87
N ASN A 38 -18.14 2.26 4.59
CA ASN A 38 -19.09 3.23 5.11
C ASN A 38 -19.22 3.21 6.64
N ALA A 39 -18.90 2.08 7.27
CA ALA A 39 -18.92 1.89 8.72
C ALA A 39 -17.54 2.16 9.37
N PHE A 40 -16.49 2.33 8.59
CA PHE A 40 -15.14 2.56 9.09
C PHE A 40 -14.92 4.03 9.41
N LYS A 41 -14.01 4.29 10.34
CA LYS A 41 -13.41 5.61 10.48
C LYS A 41 -12.69 5.96 9.18
N SER A 42 -12.65 7.22 8.83
CA SER A 42 -12.08 7.68 7.57
C SER A 42 -10.88 8.59 7.77
N LEU A 43 -9.99 8.56 6.80
CA LEU A 43 -8.85 9.46 6.69
C LEU A 43 -8.79 10.02 5.27
N THR A 44 -8.63 11.33 5.15
CA THR A 44 -8.42 11.97 3.84
C THR A 44 -6.93 12.01 3.53
N LEU A 45 -6.55 11.44 2.39
CA LEU A 45 -5.17 11.36 1.93
C LEU A 45 -4.76 12.62 1.18
N ASN A 46 -3.51 13.02 1.33
CA ASN A 46 -2.89 13.99 0.44
C ASN A 46 -2.48 13.33 -0.90
N PRO A 47 -2.14 14.10 -1.95
CA PRO A 47 -1.79 13.54 -3.25
C PRO A 47 -0.61 12.57 -3.23
N TRP A 48 0.40 12.78 -2.37
CA TRP A 48 1.54 11.87 -2.24
C TRP A 48 1.13 10.53 -1.64
N SER A 49 0.31 10.55 -0.61
CA SER A 49 -0.21 9.32 0.00
C SER A 49 -1.11 8.53 -0.95
N ILE A 50 -1.89 9.20 -1.79
CA ILE A 50 -2.68 8.56 -2.86
C ILE A 50 -1.75 7.87 -3.85
N SER A 51 -0.71 8.55 -4.31
CA SER A 51 0.29 7.99 -5.22
C SER A 51 0.98 6.76 -4.63
N ASP A 52 1.39 6.83 -3.38
CA ASP A 52 1.97 5.70 -2.66
C ASP A 52 1.00 4.53 -2.54
N LEU A 53 -0.26 4.82 -2.22
CA LEU A 53 -1.31 3.79 -2.12
C LEU A 53 -1.54 3.08 -3.46
N GLU A 54 -1.57 3.82 -4.56
CA GLU A 54 -1.71 3.24 -5.90
C GLU A 54 -0.53 2.33 -6.25
N LEU A 55 0.70 2.75 -5.94
CA LEU A 55 1.90 1.94 -6.15
C LEU A 55 1.92 0.68 -5.27
N ILE A 56 1.47 0.77 -4.03
CA ILE A 56 1.29 -0.40 -3.16
C ILE A 56 0.29 -1.36 -3.80
N ALA A 57 -0.84 -0.85 -4.26
CA ALA A 57 -1.94 -1.66 -4.79
C ALA A 57 -1.53 -2.47 -6.03
N ILE A 58 -0.81 -1.86 -6.97
CA ILE A 58 -0.39 -2.51 -8.23
C ILE A 58 0.93 -3.27 -8.11
N GLY A 59 1.58 -3.27 -6.95
CA GLY A 59 2.84 -3.95 -6.72
C GLY A 59 4.09 -3.15 -7.05
N GLY A 60 3.98 -1.85 -7.31
CA GLY A 60 5.14 -0.97 -7.56
C GLY A 60 6.08 -0.86 -6.38
N PHE A 61 5.58 -1.10 -5.17
CA PHE A 61 6.35 -1.14 -3.92
C PHE A 61 6.46 -2.55 -3.34
N SER A 62 6.41 -3.60 -4.17
CA SER A 62 6.60 -4.96 -3.69
C SER A 62 7.94 -5.11 -2.93
N PRO A 63 8.00 -5.82 -1.81
CA PRO A 63 6.98 -6.69 -1.25
C PRO A 63 6.00 -6.02 -0.26
N LEU A 64 5.93 -4.71 -0.21
CA LEU A 64 5.02 -4.02 0.71
C LEU A 64 3.56 -4.33 0.39
N THR A 65 2.79 -4.63 1.43
CA THR A 65 1.36 -4.92 1.34
C THR A 65 0.49 -3.76 1.84
N GLY A 66 1.12 -2.69 2.31
CA GLY A 66 0.49 -1.51 2.86
C GLY A 66 1.56 -0.49 3.27
N PHE A 67 1.12 0.59 3.88
CA PHE A 67 2.03 1.54 4.50
C PHE A 67 2.81 0.86 5.64
N MET A 68 4.06 1.29 5.84
CA MET A 68 4.93 0.68 6.85
C MET A 68 4.40 0.88 8.26
N GLY A 69 4.47 -0.18 9.07
CA GLY A 69 4.34 -0.10 10.50
C GLY A 69 5.62 0.44 11.16
N GLU A 70 5.59 0.63 12.48
CA GLU A 70 6.68 1.21 13.24
C GLU A 70 7.99 0.40 13.12
N ALA A 71 7.91 -0.94 13.16
CA ALA A 71 9.07 -1.81 13.11
C ALA A 71 9.82 -1.70 11.78
N ASP A 72 9.11 -1.78 10.65
CA ASP A 72 9.70 -1.60 9.32
C ASP A 72 10.22 -0.18 9.14
N TYR A 73 9.47 0.83 9.56
CA TYR A 73 9.87 2.24 9.47
C TYR A 73 11.20 2.50 10.17
N LYS A 74 11.34 2.08 11.42
CA LYS A 74 12.58 2.24 12.18
C LYS A 74 13.75 1.53 11.52
N LYS A 75 13.55 0.30 11.07
CA LYS A 75 14.58 -0.49 10.41
C LYS A 75 15.03 0.13 9.09
N VAL A 76 14.10 0.64 8.29
CA VAL A 76 14.40 1.34 7.04
C VAL A 76 15.20 2.62 7.28
N VAL A 77 14.79 3.42 8.24
CA VAL A 77 15.48 4.68 8.57
C VAL A 77 16.89 4.44 9.13
N GLU A 78 17.06 3.47 9.99
CA GLU A 78 18.33 3.20 10.67
C GLU A 78 19.28 2.33 9.86
N ASP A 79 18.76 1.39 9.07
CA ASP A 79 19.53 0.29 8.50
C ASP A 79 19.24 0.02 7.00
N THR A 80 18.35 0.78 6.38
CA THR A 80 17.95 0.61 4.97
C THR A 80 17.46 -0.81 4.61
N HIS A 81 16.85 -1.48 5.55
CA HIS A 81 16.28 -2.81 5.38
C HIS A 81 14.88 -2.88 5.99
N LEU A 82 14.02 -3.71 5.40
CA LEU A 82 12.78 -4.14 6.05
C LEU A 82 13.08 -5.08 7.22
N GLU A 83 12.13 -5.29 8.09
CA GLU A 83 12.25 -6.21 9.22
C GLU A 83 12.59 -7.64 8.78
N ASN A 84 12.13 -8.05 7.60
CA ASN A 84 12.46 -9.35 6.99
C ASN A 84 13.88 -9.46 6.39
N GLY A 85 14.67 -8.40 6.44
CA GLY A 85 16.05 -8.38 5.96
C GLY A 85 16.24 -7.95 4.51
N LEU A 86 15.17 -7.66 3.77
CA LEU A 86 15.28 -7.13 2.41
C LEU A 86 15.76 -5.67 2.42
N VAL A 87 16.63 -5.33 1.46
CA VAL A 87 17.07 -3.94 1.26
C VAL A 87 15.89 -3.07 0.86
N TRP A 88 15.67 -2.00 1.58
CA TRP A 88 14.64 -1.02 1.30
C TRP A 88 15.04 0.35 1.84
N SER A 89 15.18 1.33 0.98
CA SER A 89 15.79 2.61 1.35
C SER A 89 14.81 3.78 1.51
N ILE A 90 13.54 3.57 1.20
CA ILE A 90 12.53 4.63 1.19
C ILE A 90 11.44 4.35 2.21
N PRO A 91 11.22 5.22 3.21
CA PRO A 91 10.07 5.10 4.10
C PRO A 91 8.76 5.33 3.33
N ILE A 92 7.88 4.33 3.33
CA ILE A 92 6.54 4.41 2.74
C ILE A 92 5.53 4.44 3.89
N THR A 93 5.21 5.62 4.34
CA THR A 93 4.39 5.86 5.54
C THR A 93 3.15 6.66 5.23
N LEU A 94 2.13 6.47 6.05
CA LEU A 94 0.89 7.26 6.01
C LEU A 94 0.96 8.35 7.10
N PRO A 95 1.24 9.61 6.73
CA PRO A 95 1.30 10.69 7.71
C PRO A 95 -0.10 11.03 8.22
N VAL A 96 -0.21 11.21 9.53
CA VAL A 96 -1.42 11.66 10.21
C VAL A 96 -1.08 12.77 11.18
N THR A 97 -2.05 13.65 11.44
CA THR A 97 -1.92 14.64 12.51
C THR A 97 -2.08 13.97 13.88
N GLU A 98 -1.60 14.62 14.94
CA GLU A 98 -1.77 14.14 16.31
C GLU A 98 -3.27 13.96 16.66
N THR A 99 -4.11 14.89 16.23
CA THR A 99 -5.56 14.81 16.41
C THR A 99 -6.14 13.57 15.72
N GLN A 100 -5.75 13.31 14.48
CA GLN A 100 -6.17 12.11 13.74
C GLN A 100 -5.67 10.84 14.42
N ALA A 101 -4.41 10.81 14.86
CA ALA A 101 -3.84 9.66 15.56
C ALA A 101 -4.61 9.31 16.83
N ASN A 102 -5.11 10.31 17.54
CA ASN A 102 -5.90 10.12 18.76
C ASN A 102 -7.32 9.56 18.51
N GLU A 103 -7.81 9.68 17.28
CA GLU A 103 -9.12 9.14 16.88
C GLU A 103 -9.07 7.65 16.53
N PHE A 104 -7.89 7.13 16.27
CA PHE A 104 -7.68 5.74 15.84
C PHE A 104 -7.04 4.90 16.92
N ASN A 105 -7.44 3.63 16.96
CA ASN A 105 -6.81 2.62 17.83
C ASN A 105 -6.12 1.56 16.96
N ILE A 106 -5.10 0.91 17.52
CA ILE A 106 -4.46 -0.23 16.86
C ILE A 106 -5.50 -1.32 16.62
N GLY A 107 -5.59 -1.79 15.37
CA GLY A 107 -6.56 -2.79 14.94
C GLY A 107 -7.83 -2.21 14.31
N ASP A 108 -8.01 -0.89 14.31
CA ASP A 108 -9.13 -0.25 13.61
C ASP A 108 -8.98 -0.41 12.10
N ASP A 109 -10.10 -0.69 11.43
CA ASP A 109 -10.20 -0.57 9.99
C ASP A 109 -10.49 0.89 9.62
N ILE A 110 -9.77 1.40 8.63
CA ILE A 110 -9.84 2.80 8.23
C ILE A 110 -10.12 2.89 6.73
N ALA A 111 -11.11 3.70 6.36
CA ALA A 111 -11.38 4.02 4.96
C ALA A 111 -10.52 5.21 4.51
N LEU A 112 -9.84 5.05 3.38
CA LEU A 112 -8.89 6.02 2.84
C LEU A 112 -9.51 6.76 1.66
N TYR A 113 -9.82 8.03 1.84
CA TYR A 113 -10.43 8.89 0.82
C TYR A 113 -9.44 9.92 0.31
N GLY A 114 -9.60 10.31 -0.95
CA GLY A 114 -8.95 11.50 -1.49
C GLY A 114 -9.70 12.77 -1.14
N GLY A 115 -9.10 13.93 -1.42
CA GLY A 115 -9.75 15.24 -1.24
C GLY A 115 -10.97 15.45 -2.14
N ASP A 116 -11.12 14.66 -3.19
CA ASP A 116 -12.27 14.59 -4.09
C ASP A 116 -13.45 13.77 -3.55
N GLY A 117 -13.31 13.17 -2.38
CA GLY A 117 -14.31 12.29 -1.77
C GLY A 117 -14.35 10.87 -2.33
N VAL A 118 -13.43 10.51 -3.20
CA VAL A 118 -13.33 9.16 -3.75
C VAL A 118 -12.66 8.23 -2.76
N LEU A 119 -13.22 7.04 -2.58
CA LEU A 119 -12.62 5.98 -1.76
C LEU A 119 -11.52 5.28 -2.57
N TYR A 120 -10.29 5.38 -2.10
CA TYR A 120 -9.11 4.74 -2.72
C TYR A 120 -8.76 3.39 -2.11
N GLY A 121 -9.10 3.15 -0.85
CA GLY A 121 -8.78 1.89 -0.19
C GLY A 121 -9.17 1.85 1.28
N THR A 122 -8.83 0.76 1.90
CA THR A 122 -9.01 0.54 3.34
C THR A 122 -7.75 -0.05 3.96
#